data_f588746a34fb59e12aea23b315d21138
#
_entry.id   f588746a34fb59e12aea23b315d21138
#
_cell.length_a   1.000
_cell.length_b   1.000
_cell.length_c   1.000
_cell.angle_alpha   90.00
_cell.angle_beta   90.00
_cell.angle_gamma   90.00
#
_symmetry.space_group_name_H-M   'P 1'
#
loop_
_entity.id
_entity.type
_entity.pdbx_description
1 polymer ?
#
loop_
_entity_poly.entity_id
_entity_poly.type
_entity_poly.pdbx_seq_one_letter_code
_entity_poly.pdbx_strand_id
1 'polypeptide(L)'
;MLGLCLESPIETVTAAAQMCHETGVKVLLNDSPFTHTIPAELIEASDVLLVNEREMAQLLGIDEPDDDNWGAFDWQHAADRMAEYGFKEAIVTLGGDGSVVLDTAAPEGQRIVRIAPVKVDAVDTTGCGDSFMGTVLAGLASGFSLQDAARLSSYVSAYAATGYGARASYGTAAQIRSMFS
;
A
#
# COMPACT_ATOMS: atom_id res chain seq x y z
N MET A 1 7.97 13.51 -2.85
CA MET A 1 7.19 12.32 -3.21
C MET A 1 5.74 12.69 -3.35
N LEU A 2 5.02 12.17 -4.35
CA LEU A 2 3.60 12.39 -4.59
C LEU A 2 2.83 11.11 -4.21
N GLY A 3 1.72 11.25 -3.48
CA GLY A 3 0.76 10.18 -3.26
C GLY A 3 -0.53 10.51 -4.02
N LEU A 4 -1.05 9.53 -4.73
CA LEU A 4 -2.25 9.64 -5.55
C LEU A 4 -3.26 8.57 -5.16
N CYS A 5 -4.54 8.92 -5.17
CA CYS A 5 -5.68 7.99 -5.13
C CYS A 5 -6.61 8.29 -6.31
N LEU A 6 -7.56 7.42 -6.57
CA LEU A 6 -8.44 7.51 -7.75
C LEU A 6 -9.78 8.20 -7.46
N GLU A 7 -9.83 9.05 -6.44
CA GLU A 7 -11.01 9.90 -6.14
C GLU A 7 -11.17 11.09 -7.10
N SER A 8 -10.13 11.40 -7.87
CA SER A 8 -10.12 12.45 -8.91
C SER A 8 -10.22 11.83 -10.29
N PRO A 9 -10.62 12.60 -11.33
CA PRO A 9 -10.64 12.09 -12.70
C PRO A 9 -9.29 11.49 -13.10
N ILE A 10 -9.33 10.31 -13.73
CA ILE A 10 -8.13 9.51 -14.03
C ILE A 10 -7.12 10.29 -14.88
N GLU A 11 -7.59 11.15 -15.77
CA GLU A 11 -6.73 12.00 -16.61
C GLU A 11 -5.94 13.00 -15.77
N THR A 12 -6.54 13.54 -14.71
CA THR A 12 -5.87 14.45 -13.77
C THR A 12 -4.81 13.72 -12.95
N VAL A 13 -5.16 12.52 -12.46
CA VAL A 13 -4.24 11.67 -11.70
C VAL A 13 -3.05 11.28 -12.58
N THR A 14 -3.30 10.85 -13.82
CA THR A 14 -2.25 10.49 -14.79
C THR A 14 -1.35 11.69 -15.10
N ALA A 15 -1.91 12.86 -15.38
CA ALA A 15 -1.12 14.05 -15.66
C ALA A 15 -0.23 14.46 -14.46
N ALA A 16 -0.76 14.38 -13.23
CA ALA A 16 0.01 14.67 -12.02
C ALA A 16 1.16 13.68 -11.82
N ALA A 17 0.91 12.38 -12.05
CA ALA A 17 1.93 11.34 -11.98
C ALA A 17 3.07 11.60 -12.99
N GLN A 18 2.71 11.84 -14.26
CA GLN A 18 3.68 12.12 -15.32
C GLN A 18 4.54 13.35 -15.02
N MET A 19 3.93 14.45 -14.59
CA MET A 19 4.68 15.68 -14.21
C MET A 19 5.68 15.41 -13.08
N CYS A 20 5.33 14.60 -12.10
CA CYS A 20 6.23 14.22 -11.02
C CYS A 20 7.34 13.30 -11.51
N HIS A 21 6.99 12.29 -12.27
CA HIS A 21 7.95 11.33 -12.84
C HIS A 21 9.01 12.03 -13.71
N GLU A 22 8.60 12.93 -14.61
CA GLU A 22 9.49 13.72 -15.48
C GLU A 22 10.48 14.59 -14.70
N THR A 23 10.12 15.01 -13.49
CA THR A 23 10.97 15.83 -12.61
C THR A 23 11.72 15.02 -11.55
N GLY A 24 11.66 13.67 -11.61
CA GLY A 24 12.34 12.78 -10.67
C GLY A 24 11.68 12.71 -9.29
N VAL A 25 10.45 13.17 -9.17
CA VAL A 25 9.64 13.04 -7.94
C VAL A 25 8.95 11.69 -7.95
N LYS A 26 9.27 10.83 -6.97
CA LYS A 26 8.64 9.50 -6.83
C LYS A 26 7.13 9.59 -6.59
N VAL A 27 6.40 8.66 -7.21
CA VAL A 27 4.94 8.56 -7.18
C VAL A 27 4.51 7.25 -6.52
N LEU A 28 3.64 7.34 -5.52
CA LEU A 28 2.90 6.23 -4.97
C LEU A 28 1.44 6.34 -5.41
N LEU A 29 0.95 5.32 -6.11
CA LEU A 29 -0.45 5.19 -6.52
C LEU A 29 -1.18 4.25 -5.57
N ASN A 30 -2.26 4.73 -4.96
CA ASN A 30 -3.23 3.90 -4.26
C ASN A 30 -4.44 3.68 -5.20
N ASP A 31 -4.68 2.42 -5.62
CA ASP A 31 -5.81 2.06 -6.50
C ASP A 31 -7.12 2.01 -5.70
N SER A 32 -7.46 3.14 -5.10
CA SER A 32 -8.68 3.32 -4.32
C SER A 32 -9.33 4.67 -4.66
N PRO A 33 -10.64 4.74 -4.99
CA PRO A 33 -11.52 3.59 -5.27
C PRO A 33 -10.99 2.71 -6.40
N PHE A 34 -11.21 1.40 -6.27
CA PHE A 34 -10.67 0.40 -7.18
C PHE A 34 -11.07 0.64 -8.65
N THR A 35 -10.11 0.50 -9.56
CA THR A 35 -10.38 0.46 -11.00
C THR A 35 -9.82 -0.81 -11.64
N HIS A 36 -10.62 -1.44 -12.52
CA HIS A 36 -10.18 -2.65 -13.24
C HIS A 36 -9.07 -2.40 -14.26
N THR A 37 -8.87 -1.16 -14.66
CA THR A 37 -7.90 -0.82 -15.71
C THR A 37 -7.21 0.48 -15.36
N ILE A 38 -5.93 0.41 -15.07
CA ILE A 38 -5.06 1.56 -14.85
C ILE A 38 -4.43 1.91 -16.21
N PRO A 39 -4.47 3.18 -16.66
CA PRO A 39 -3.80 3.60 -17.89
C PRO A 39 -2.31 3.27 -17.87
N ALA A 40 -1.77 2.80 -19.00
CA ALA A 40 -0.35 2.43 -19.10
C ALA A 40 0.58 3.58 -18.70
N GLU A 41 0.23 4.80 -19.07
CA GLU A 41 0.99 6.01 -18.75
C GLU A 41 1.01 6.30 -17.24
N LEU A 42 -0.06 5.92 -16.51
CA LEU A 42 -0.11 6.05 -15.06
C LEU A 42 0.73 4.98 -14.38
N ILE A 43 0.72 3.73 -14.91
CA ILE A 43 1.57 2.64 -14.42
C ILE A 43 3.04 3.03 -14.59
N GLU A 44 3.44 3.47 -15.78
CA GLU A 44 4.82 3.87 -16.10
C GLU A 44 5.33 5.03 -15.22
N ALA A 45 4.42 5.95 -14.85
CA ALA A 45 4.75 7.10 -14.02
C ALA A 45 4.70 6.80 -12.51
N SER A 46 4.31 5.58 -12.09
CA SER A 46 4.18 5.19 -10.70
C SER A 46 5.34 4.31 -10.25
N ASP A 47 6.00 4.68 -9.14
CA ASP A 47 7.11 3.92 -8.57
C ASP A 47 6.61 2.81 -7.64
N VAL A 48 5.51 3.07 -6.90
CA VAL A 48 4.95 2.14 -5.91
C VAL A 48 3.44 2.06 -6.07
N LEU A 49 2.90 0.84 -6.13
CA LEU A 49 1.48 0.57 -6.03
C LEU A 49 1.10 0.24 -4.58
N LEU A 50 0.02 0.83 -4.08
CA LEU A 50 -0.61 0.47 -2.81
C LEU A 50 -2.02 -0.04 -3.09
N VAL A 51 -2.32 -1.24 -2.64
CA VAL A 51 -3.63 -1.90 -2.78
C VAL A 51 -3.93 -2.74 -1.54
N ASN A 52 -5.20 -3.10 -1.34
CA ASN A 52 -5.52 -4.20 -0.45
C ASN A 52 -5.47 -5.54 -1.20
N GLU A 53 -5.63 -6.65 -0.48
CA GLU A 53 -5.55 -8.01 -1.02
C GLU A 53 -6.58 -8.27 -2.12
N ARG A 54 -7.79 -7.74 -1.98
CA ARG A 54 -8.87 -7.93 -2.95
C ARG A 54 -8.69 -7.07 -4.19
N GLU A 55 -8.30 -5.81 -3.99
CA GLU A 55 -7.95 -4.91 -5.10
C GLU A 55 -6.80 -5.51 -5.92
N MET A 56 -5.76 -6.05 -5.25
CA MET A 56 -4.65 -6.74 -5.92
C MET A 56 -5.15 -7.95 -6.74
N ALA A 57 -5.94 -8.83 -6.14
CA ALA A 57 -6.43 -10.02 -6.81
C ALA A 57 -7.27 -9.67 -8.05
N GLN A 58 -8.16 -8.69 -7.93
CA GLN A 58 -9.00 -8.20 -9.03
C GLN A 58 -8.16 -7.52 -10.13
N LEU A 59 -7.19 -6.68 -9.76
CA LEU A 59 -6.32 -5.99 -10.71
C LEU A 59 -5.49 -6.97 -11.53
N LEU A 60 -4.95 -7.99 -10.88
CA LEU A 60 -4.07 -8.98 -11.52
C LEU A 60 -4.82 -10.14 -12.17
N GLY A 61 -6.14 -10.23 -11.98
CA GLY A 61 -6.95 -11.36 -12.47
C GLY A 61 -6.55 -12.69 -11.83
N ILE A 62 -6.28 -12.69 -10.53
CA ILE A 62 -5.91 -13.85 -9.72
C ILE A 62 -7.08 -14.21 -8.82
N ASP A 63 -7.36 -15.50 -8.65
CA ASP A 63 -8.40 -15.97 -7.73
C ASP A 63 -8.00 -15.67 -6.28
N GLU A 64 -8.95 -15.18 -5.50
CA GLU A 64 -8.78 -15.01 -4.06
C GLU A 64 -8.65 -16.38 -3.37
N PRO A 65 -7.87 -16.51 -2.29
CA PRO A 65 -7.72 -17.78 -1.61
C PRO A 65 -9.02 -18.20 -0.93
N ASP A 66 -9.30 -19.50 -0.92
CA ASP A 66 -10.40 -20.07 -0.14
C ASP A 66 -10.27 -19.67 1.34
N ASP A 67 -11.40 -19.40 1.99
CA ASP A 67 -11.47 -19.03 3.40
C ASP A 67 -10.66 -17.76 3.81
N ASP A 68 -10.43 -16.82 2.87
CA ASP A 68 -9.63 -15.60 3.08
C ASP A 68 -8.21 -15.89 3.66
N ASN A 69 -7.64 -17.07 3.38
CA ASN A 69 -6.35 -17.47 3.93
C ASN A 69 -5.16 -16.91 3.13
N TRP A 70 -4.94 -15.62 3.22
CA TRP A 70 -3.80 -14.93 2.60
C TRP A 70 -2.44 -15.34 3.16
N GLY A 71 -2.44 -16.07 4.28
CA GLY A 71 -1.26 -16.71 4.85
C GLY A 71 -0.66 -17.78 3.95
N ALA A 72 -1.49 -18.58 3.30
CA ALA A 72 -1.10 -19.66 2.40
C ALA A 72 -1.12 -19.27 0.91
N PHE A 73 -1.45 -18.01 0.60
CA PHE A 73 -1.56 -17.51 -0.76
C PHE A 73 -0.22 -17.56 -1.50
N ASP A 74 -0.25 -17.82 -2.81
CA ASP A 74 0.94 -17.84 -3.68
C ASP A 74 1.39 -16.43 -4.06
N TRP A 75 2.15 -15.82 -3.15
CA TRP A 75 2.71 -14.48 -3.34
C TRP A 75 3.75 -14.42 -4.45
N GLN A 76 4.38 -15.55 -4.81
CA GLN A 76 5.30 -15.57 -5.95
C GLN A 76 4.54 -15.37 -7.25
N HIS A 77 3.41 -16.06 -7.40
CA HIS A 77 2.52 -15.86 -8.54
C HIS A 77 2.02 -14.41 -8.61
N ALA A 78 1.62 -13.82 -7.48
CA ALA A 78 1.21 -12.41 -7.44
C ALA A 78 2.35 -11.46 -7.86
N ALA A 79 3.59 -11.71 -7.41
CA ALA A 79 4.74 -10.89 -7.80
C ALA A 79 5.04 -10.99 -9.31
N ASP A 80 4.91 -12.19 -9.88
CA ASP A 80 5.11 -12.40 -11.32
C ASP A 80 4.02 -11.67 -12.13
N ARG A 81 2.75 -11.79 -11.72
CA ARG A 81 1.63 -11.07 -12.34
C ARG A 81 1.75 -9.55 -12.19
N MET A 82 2.25 -9.07 -11.04
CA MET A 82 2.52 -7.65 -10.80
C MET A 82 3.58 -7.11 -11.77
N ALA A 83 4.65 -7.89 -12.00
CA ALA A 83 5.68 -7.56 -12.98
C ALA A 83 5.13 -7.50 -14.41
N GLU A 84 4.29 -8.47 -14.80
CA GLU A 84 3.63 -8.50 -16.11
C GLU A 84 2.68 -7.31 -16.30
N TYR A 85 2.00 -6.89 -15.23
CA TYR A 85 1.12 -5.73 -15.24
C TYR A 85 1.90 -4.41 -15.39
N GLY A 86 3.16 -4.37 -14.95
CA GLY A 86 4.09 -3.27 -15.17
C GLY A 86 4.57 -2.55 -13.91
N PHE A 87 4.10 -2.91 -12.72
CA PHE A 87 4.58 -2.32 -11.46
C PHE A 87 5.85 -3.01 -10.97
N LYS A 88 6.81 -2.20 -10.50
CA LYS A 88 8.10 -2.68 -9.96
C LYS A 88 8.04 -2.93 -8.46
N GLU A 89 7.39 -2.05 -7.73
CA GLU A 89 7.22 -2.16 -6.29
C GLU A 89 5.74 -2.03 -5.91
N ALA A 90 5.29 -2.85 -4.96
CA ALA A 90 3.94 -2.75 -4.42
C ALA A 90 3.90 -3.04 -2.92
N ILE A 91 2.90 -2.48 -2.25
CA ILE A 91 2.49 -2.88 -0.92
C ILE A 91 1.06 -3.39 -1.02
N VAL A 92 0.84 -4.60 -0.54
CA VAL A 92 -0.50 -5.19 -0.41
C VAL A 92 -0.86 -5.24 1.07
N THR A 93 -1.88 -4.50 1.48
CA THR A 93 -2.38 -4.53 2.86
C THR A 93 -3.34 -5.71 3.04
N LEU A 94 -3.26 -6.39 4.20
CA LEU A 94 -4.03 -7.57 4.57
C LEU A 94 -4.89 -7.31 5.83
N GLY A 95 -5.28 -6.07 6.05
CA GLY A 95 -6.04 -5.68 7.23
C GLY A 95 -5.38 -6.13 8.53
N GLY A 96 -6.06 -6.96 9.30
CA GLY A 96 -5.57 -7.49 10.57
C GLY A 96 -4.41 -8.50 10.46
N ASP A 97 -3.99 -8.88 9.24
CA ASP A 97 -2.91 -9.84 8.98
C ASP A 97 -1.60 -9.18 8.50
N GLY A 98 -1.55 -7.85 8.54
CA GLY A 98 -0.36 -7.07 8.23
C GLY A 98 -0.31 -6.62 6.78
N SER A 99 0.84 -6.74 6.13
CA SER A 99 1.00 -6.41 4.72
C SER A 99 2.11 -7.23 4.06
N VAL A 100 2.14 -7.19 2.73
CA VAL A 100 3.22 -7.79 1.93
C VAL A 100 3.81 -6.70 1.05
N VAL A 101 5.12 -6.59 1.07
CA VAL A 101 5.89 -5.76 0.13
C VAL A 101 6.38 -6.65 -0.99
N LEU A 102 6.08 -6.27 -2.22
CA LEU A 102 6.54 -6.91 -3.44
C LEU A 102 7.57 -6.00 -4.13
N ASP A 103 8.72 -6.56 -4.47
CA ASP A 103 9.75 -5.94 -5.31
C ASP A 103 10.01 -6.88 -6.49
N THR A 104 9.39 -6.58 -7.63
CA THR A 104 9.45 -7.45 -8.82
C THR A 104 10.82 -7.42 -9.49
N ALA A 105 11.63 -6.41 -9.22
CA ALA A 105 13.00 -6.27 -9.74
C ALA A 105 14.05 -6.99 -8.88
N ALA A 106 13.72 -7.36 -7.64
CA ALA A 106 14.62 -8.08 -6.76
C ALA A 106 14.90 -9.52 -7.28
N PRO A 107 16.03 -10.12 -6.89
CA PRO A 107 16.32 -11.52 -7.19
C PRO A 107 15.23 -12.46 -6.66
N GLU A 108 15.05 -13.59 -7.34
CA GLU A 108 14.14 -14.65 -6.86
C GLU A 108 14.46 -15.03 -5.40
N GLY A 109 13.40 -15.18 -4.60
CA GLY A 109 13.51 -15.41 -3.16
C GLY A 109 13.68 -14.15 -2.29
N GLN A 110 13.87 -12.96 -2.91
CA GLN A 110 13.93 -11.68 -2.21
C GLN A 110 12.79 -10.72 -2.61
N ARG A 111 11.93 -11.15 -3.54
CA ARG A 111 10.84 -10.34 -4.09
C ARG A 111 9.69 -10.08 -3.13
N ILE A 112 9.57 -10.88 -2.07
CA ILE A 112 8.42 -10.91 -1.19
C ILE A 112 8.88 -10.71 0.24
N VAL A 113 8.39 -9.65 0.89
CA VAL A 113 8.65 -9.41 2.31
C VAL A 113 7.33 -9.26 3.05
N ARG A 114 7.07 -10.17 3.97
CA ARG A 114 5.90 -10.09 4.86
C ARG A 114 6.17 -9.16 6.02
N ILE A 115 5.25 -8.24 6.25
CA ILE A 115 5.25 -7.33 7.38
C ILE A 115 4.21 -7.85 8.37
N ALA A 116 4.68 -8.20 9.55
CA ALA A 116 3.81 -8.75 10.59
C ALA A 116 2.74 -7.71 11.01
N PRO A 117 1.53 -8.18 11.35
CA PRO A 117 0.48 -7.32 11.85
C PRO A 117 0.82 -6.72 13.22
N VAL A 118 0.33 -5.52 13.47
CA VAL A 118 0.28 -4.93 14.82
C VAL A 118 -1.12 -5.21 15.38
N LYS A 119 -1.21 -6.10 16.36
CA LYS A 119 -2.50 -6.53 16.93
C LYS A 119 -3.05 -5.49 17.89
N VAL A 120 -4.28 -5.11 17.67
CA VAL A 120 -5.07 -4.19 18.52
C VAL A 120 -6.53 -4.63 18.55
N ASP A 121 -7.29 -4.15 19.52
CA ASP A 121 -8.74 -4.28 19.52
C ASP A 121 -9.33 -3.21 18.60
N ALA A 122 -9.53 -3.57 17.34
CA ALA A 122 -10.04 -2.64 16.34
C ALA A 122 -11.49 -2.27 16.61
N VAL A 123 -11.81 -0.99 16.55
CA VAL A 123 -13.13 -0.40 16.78
C VAL A 123 -13.75 0.08 15.47
N ASP A 124 -12.96 0.76 14.65
CA ASP A 124 -13.36 1.29 13.34
C ASP A 124 -12.14 1.36 12.42
N THR A 125 -12.24 0.77 11.24
CA THR A 125 -11.14 0.74 10.27
C THR A 125 -11.21 1.88 9.24
N THR A 126 -12.19 2.79 9.38
CA THR A 126 -12.32 3.95 8.48
C THR A 126 -11.07 4.83 8.54
N GLY A 127 -10.47 5.08 7.38
CA GLY A 127 -9.25 5.90 7.26
C GLY A 127 -7.94 5.18 7.61
N CYS A 128 -7.97 3.88 7.97
CA CYS A 128 -6.74 3.13 8.23
C CYS A 128 -5.83 3.06 6.98
N GLY A 129 -6.42 2.88 5.79
CA GLY A 129 -5.69 2.91 4.51
C GLY A 129 -5.03 4.26 4.26
N ASP A 130 -5.73 5.37 4.51
CA ASP A 130 -5.20 6.72 4.33
C ASP A 130 -4.04 7.00 5.29
N SER A 131 -4.18 6.61 6.56
CA SER A 131 -3.12 6.76 7.55
C SER A 131 -1.91 5.88 7.23
N PHE A 132 -2.14 4.68 6.69
CA PHE A 132 -1.08 3.80 6.20
C PHE A 132 -0.34 4.45 5.04
N MET A 133 -1.06 4.86 3.99
CA MET A 133 -0.50 5.54 2.81
C MET A 133 0.29 6.80 3.20
N GLY A 134 -0.29 7.68 4.01
CA GLY A 134 0.38 8.91 4.47
C GLY A 134 1.68 8.62 5.21
N THR A 135 1.71 7.54 6.01
CA THR A 135 2.92 7.12 6.74
C THR A 135 3.96 6.51 5.81
N VAL A 136 3.57 5.70 4.82
CA VAL A 136 4.48 5.19 3.78
C VAL A 136 5.14 6.37 3.05
N LEU A 137 4.36 7.34 2.60
CA LEU A 137 4.86 8.54 1.92
C LEU A 137 5.87 9.31 2.77
N ALA A 138 5.57 9.53 4.04
CA ALA A 138 6.47 10.22 4.97
C ALA A 138 7.76 9.44 5.23
N GLY A 139 7.66 8.11 5.39
CA GLY A 139 8.82 7.23 5.56
C GLY A 139 9.74 7.24 4.35
N LEU A 140 9.20 7.04 3.15
CA LEU A 140 9.97 7.05 1.91
C LEU A 140 10.60 8.44 1.64
N ALA A 141 9.88 9.53 1.89
CA ALA A 141 10.41 10.88 1.79
C ALA A 141 11.54 11.16 2.81
N SER A 142 11.57 10.41 3.92
CA SER A 142 12.61 10.46 4.95
C SER A 142 13.77 9.50 4.69
N GLY A 143 13.76 8.77 3.57
CA GLY A 143 14.82 7.85 3.17
C GLY A 143 14.71 6.43 3.75
N PHE A 144 13.56 6.07 4.30
CA PHE A 144 13.31 4.68 4.73
C PHE A 144 13.18 3.76 3.51
N SER A 145 13.51 2.48 3.70
CA SER A 145 13.15 1.45 2.74
C SER A 145 11.62 1.28 2.67
N LEU A 146 11.12 0.72 1.55
CA LEU A 146 9.69 0.44 1.43
C LEU A 146 9.19 -0.49 2.55
N GLN A 147 10.02 -1.46 2.93
CA GLN A 147 9.72 -2.41 4.01
C GLN A 147 9.64 -1.72 5.39
N ASP A 148 10.56 -0.79 5.69
CA ASP A 148 10.55 -0.08 6.96
C ASP A 148 9.43 0.96 7.02
N ALA A 149 9.12 1.60 5.90
CA ALA A 149 7.97 2.47 5.77
C ALA A 149 6.66 1.69 6.00
N ALA A 150 6.51 0.49 5.40
CA ALA A 150 5.34 -0.36 5.61
C ALA A 150 5.22 -0.84 7.08
N ARG A 151 6.35 -1.21 7.74
CA ARG A 151 6.35 -1.54 9.18
C ARG A 151 5.87 -0.38 10.04
N LEU A 152 6.41 0.81 9.82
CA LEU A 152 5.99 2.00 10.56
C LEU A 152 4.51 2.29 10.33
N SER A 153 4.04 2.15 9.09
CA SER A 153 2.65 2.37 8.71
C SER A 153 1.69 1.41 9.42
N SER A 154 2.12 0.16 9.66
CA SER A 154 1.31 -0.81 10.41
C SER A 154 1.02 -0.34 11.84
N TYR A 155 1.96 0.31 12.54
CA TYR A 155 1.73 0.87 13.87
C TYR A 155 0.77 2.06 13.84
N VAL A 156 0.93 2.94 12.86
CA VAL A 156 0.09 4.14 12.73
C VAL A 156 -1.35 3.76 12.37
N SER A 157 -1.51 2.84 11.42
CA SER A 157 -2.80 2.31 11.00
C SER A 157 -3.49 1.51 12.11
N ALA A 158 -2.74 0.68 12.86
CA ALA A 158 -3.26 -0.04 14.01
C ALA A 158 -3.74 0.92 15.11
N TYR A 159 -3.00 2.00 15.39
CA TYR A 159 -3.46 3.03 16.31
C TYR A 159 -4.78 3.65 15.83
N ALA A 160 -4.88 4.03 14.55
CA ALA A 160 -6.09 4.61 13.98
C ALA A 160 -7.30 3.67 14.13
N ALA A 161 -7.12 2.36 13.98
CA ALA A 161 -8.18 1.38 14.12
C ALA A 161 -8.78 1.30 15.54
N THR A 162 -8.13 1.83 16.57
CA THR A 162 -8.64 1.83 17.96
C THR A 162 -9.60 2.97 18.27
N GLY A 163 -9.82 3.90 17.34
CA GLY A 163 -10.74 5.03 17.52
C GLY A 163 -11.82 5.06 16.45
N TYR A 164 -12.89 5.85 16.67
CA TYR A 164 -13.95 6.04 15.69
C TYR A 164 -13.65 7.17 14.70
N GLY A 165 -14.00 6.94 13.42
CA GLY A 165 -13.90 7.89 12.32
C GLY A 165 -12.48 8.06 11.81
N ALA A 166 -12.33 8.55 10.55
CA ALA A 166 -11.04 8.66 9.88
C ALA A 166 -10.07 9.63 10.60
N ARG A 167 -10.17 10.92 10.30
CA ARG A 167 -9.23 11.92 10.85
C ARG A 167 -9.26 12.06 12.38
N ALA A 168 -10.40 11.74 13.00
CA ALA A 168 -10.56 11.85 14.45
C ALA A 168 -9.77 10.78 15.22
N SER A 169 -9.51 9.63 14.59
CA SER A 169 -8.76 8.50 15.16
C SER A 169 -7.24 8.61 14.99
N TYR A 170 -6.74 9.53 14.15
CA TYR A 170 -5.31 9.65 13.90
C TYR A 170 -4.58 10.19 15.13
N GLY A 171 -3.55 9.45 15.54
CA GLY A 171 -2.73 9.81 16.68
C GLY A 171 -1.53 10.67 16.33
N THR A 172 -1.08 11.44 17.30
CA THR A 172 0.24 12.07 17.25
C THR A 172 1.34 11.03 17.41
N ALA A 173 2.55 11.34 16.97
CA ALA A 173 3.70 10.46 17.14
C ALA A 173 3.97 10.09 18.63
N ALA A 174 3.63 10.98 19.57
CA ALA A 174 3.76 10.71 20.99
C ALA A 174 2.74 9.68 21.49
N GLN A 175 1.48 9.80 21.05
CA GLN A 175 0.40 8.88 21.40
C GLN A 175 0.68 7.48 20.85
N ILE A 176 1.08 7.39 19.57
CA ILE A 176 1.40 6.11 18.91
C ILE A 176 2.57 5.44 19.64
N ARG A 177 3.65 6.17 19.92
CA ARG A 177 4.78 5.62 20.67
C ARG A 177 4.39 5.13 22.06
N SER A 178 3.54 5.87 22.77
CA SER A 178 3.08 5.49 24.11
C SER A 178 2.24 4.22 24.12
N MET A 179 1.53 3.94 23.02
CA MET A 179 0.71 2.73 22.91
C MET A 179 1.53 1.46 22.64
N PHE A 180 2.63 1.60 21.90
CA PHE A 180 3.42 0.46 21.41
C PHE A 180 4.85 0.38 22.01
N SER A 181 5.13 1.12 23.10
CA SER A 181 6.42 1.09 23.82
C SER A 181 6.48 0.06 24.93
#